data_00d9368a0f7a5224730396bbae966984
#
_entry.id   00d9368a0f7a5224730396bbae966984
#
_cell.length_a   1.000
_cell.length_b   1.000
_cell.length_c   1.000
_cell.angle_alpha   90.00
_cell.angle_beta   90.00
_cell.angle_gamma   90.00
#
_symmetry.space_group_name_H-M   'P 1'
#
loop_
_entity.id
_entity.type
_entity.pdbx_description
1 polymer ?
#
loop_
_entity_poly.entity_id
_entity_poly.type
_entity_poly.pdbx_seq_one_letter_code
_entity_poly.pdbx_strand_id
1 'polypeptide(L)'
;MKRSIIFFCVAAIVYMCGVNLHAINRYFNEEEKEIQKIEKQEKKENKKEKSSTKKKVEEKKVAKSTEIEEKKEEAKKEEENKSSTETSNEQKSSGKNLNQSGAPYTNTVTVSNLNDIDILVNKYSGLPSDYVPSDLVTVTNSGEHNAQMRAPAAQAFEQLVAAASQQGFVLNACSAFRSYDYQSGLYYNGANNYGVDYADRYWTRPGFSEHQTGLAVDIRIDNDTSDLDAVRYKSNYPWLLEHMHEYGFILRYPDDKENKTKIAPESWHLRYVGADLATYLYTNNLTLDEYYGA
;
A
#
# COMPACT_ATOMS: atom_id res chain seq x y z
N MET A 1 -12.86 24.47 22.56
CA MET A 1 -14.24 23.97 22.68
C MET A 1 -14.40 22.46 22.50
N LYS A 2 -13.72 21.78 21.57
CA LYS A 2 -13.84 20.31 21.39
C LYS A 2 -13.32 19.46 22.57
N ARG A 3 -12.31 19.90 23.32
CA ARG A 3 -11.77 19.19 24.50
C ARG A 3 -12.74 19.16 25.71
N SER A 4 -13.57 20.15 25.88
CA SER A 4 -14.54 20.20 26.99
C SER A 4 -15.71 19.22 26.83
N ILE A 5 -16.12 18.91 25.62
CA ILE A 5 -17.24 18.00 25.34
C ILE A 5 -16.84 16.56 25.64
N ILE A 6 -15.62 16.15 25.28
CA ILE A 6 -15.10 14.79 25.55
C ILE A 6 -15.00 14.56 27.06
N PHE A 7 -14.57 15.56 27.83
CA PHE A 7 -14.48 15.47 29.30
C PHE A 7 -15.84 15.28 29.97
N PHE A 8 -16.90 15.89 29.45
CA PHE A 8 -18.26 15.73 30.00
C PHE A 8 -18.86 14.35 29.70
N CYS A 9 -18.61 13.78 28.52
CA CYS A 9 -19.12 12.45 28.18
C CYS A 9 -18.43 11.34 28.98
N VAL A 10 -17.11 11.43 29.17
CA VAL A 10 -16.35 10.46 29.99
C VAL A 10 -16.76 10.53 31.47
N ALA A 11 -16.99 11.73 32.00
CA ALA A 11 -17.43 11.90 33.39
C ALA A 11 -18.83 11.30 33.68
N ALA A 12 -19.73 11.34 32.69
CA ALA A 12 -21.08 10.76 32.82
C ALA A 12 -21.04 9.21 32.82
N ILE A 13 -20.17 8.61 32.02
CA ILE A 13 -19.99 7.14 31.93
C ILE A 13 -19.33 6.62 33.22
N VAL A 14 -18.34 7.34 33.75
CA VAL A 14 -17.62 6.99 34.97
C VAL A 14 -18.53 7.04 36.20
N TYR A 15 -19.48 8.00 36.26
CA TYR A 15 -20.45 8.10 37.35
C TYR A 15 -21.45 6.92 37.38
N MET A 16 -21.81 6.39 36.21
CA MET A 16 -22.75 5.26 36.12
C MET A 16 -22.10 3.88 36.39
N CYS A 17 -20.78 3.75 36.21
CA CYS A 17 -20.08 2.48 36.37
C CYS A 17 -19.33 2.32 37.71
N GLY A 18 -19.38 3.28 38.63
CA GLY A 18 -18.71 3.21 39.94
C GLY A 18 -17.17 3.17 39.85
N VAL A 19 -16.56 3.61 38.77
CA VAL A 19 -15.11 3.55 38.55
C VAL A 19 -14.42 4.77 39.17
N ASN A 20 -13.27 4.56 39.79
CA ASN A 20 -12.53 5.61 40.50
C ASN A 20 -11.89 6.61 39.53
N LEU A 21 -12.49 7.79 39.38
CA LEU A 21 -12.05 8.89 38.51
C LEU A 21 -10.58 9.29 38.75
N HIS A 22 -10.08 9.12 39.98
CA HIS A 22 -8.68 9.44 40.33
C HIS A 22 -7.68 8.47 39.72
N ALA A 23 -8.05 7.20 39.60
CA ALA A 23 -7.21 6.18 38.96
C ALA A 23 -7.13 6.39 37.43
N ILE A 24 -8.26 6.77 36.83
CA ILE A 24 -8.33 7.06 35.38
C ILE A 24 -7.51 8.31 35.05
N ASN A 25 -7.63 9.39 35.81
CA ASN A 25 -6.84 10.61 35.59
C ASN A 25 -5.32 10.37 35.81
N ARG A 26 -4.95 9.48 36.73
CA ARG A 26 -3.54 9.11 36.92
C ARG A 26 -3.01 8.34 35.70
N TYR A 27 -3.77 7.42 35.15
CA TYR A 27 -3.42 6.64 33.98
C TYR A 27 -3.19 7.54 32.75
N PHE A 28 -4.13 8.44 32.44
CA PHE A 28 -3.98 9.38 31.32
C PHE A 28 -2.81 10.36 31.51
N ASN A 29 -2.54 10.81 32.73
CA ASN A 29 -1.40 11.67 32.99
C ASN A 29 -0.03 10.96 32.88
N GLU A 30 0.02 9.67 33.13
CA GLU A 30 1.23 8.86 32.93
C GLU A 30 1.47 8.59 31.46
N GLU A 31 0.42 8.29 30.70
CA GLU A 31 0.47 8.08 29.24
C GLU A 31 0.89 9.37 28.50
N GLU A 32 0.33 10.55 28.86
CA GLU A 32 0.78 11.83 28.29
C GLU A 32 2.26 12.12 28.57
N LYS A 33 2.77 11.75 29.74
CA LYS A 33 4.19 11.92 30.06
C LYS A 33 5.09 10.98 29.26
N GLU A 34 4.62 9.76 28.96
CA GLU A 34 5.34 8.78 28.15
C GLU A 34 5.42 9.24 26.69
N ILE A 35 4.30 9.70 26.14
CA ILE A 35 4.23 10.28 24.79
C ILE A 35 5.18 11.48 24.65
N GLN A 36 5.19 12.40 25.62
CA GLN A 36 6.11 13.54 25.61
C GLN A 36 7.60 13.14 25.71
N LYS A 37 7.92 12.01 26.34
CA LYS A 37 9.29 11.48 26.39
C LYS A 37 9.71 10.93 25.02
N ILE A 38 8.82 10.18 24.36
CA ILE A 38 9.07 9.62 23.03
C ILE A 38 9.28 10.75 22.01
N GLU A 39 8.39 11.75 21.98
CA GLU A 39 8.55 12.91 21.09
C GLU A 39 9.85 13.70 21.32
N LYS A 40 10.33 13.77 22.56
CA LYS A 40 11.62 14.42 22.87
C LYS A 40 12.81 13.58 22.43
N GLN A 41 12.72 12.26 22.45
CA GLN A 41 13.75 11.35 21.94
C GLN A 41 13.82 11.41 20.42
N GLU A 42 12.71 11.33 19.72
CA GLU A 42 12.64 11.45 18.27
C GLU A 42 13.19 12.78 17.74
N LYS A 43 12.87 13.89 18.43
CA LYS A 43 13.45 15.22 18.11
C LYS A 43 14.97 15.28 18.31
N LYS A 44 15.54 14.52 19.27
CA LYS A 44 16.99 14.44 19.50
C LYS A 44 17.69 13.57 18.45
N GLU A 45 17.06 12.47 18.04
CA GLU A 45 17.58 11.57 17.02
C GLU A 45 17.57 12.21 15.64
N ASN A 46 16.45 12.84 15.25
CA ASN A 46 16.34 13.61 14.01
C ASN A 46 17.35 14.78 13.93
N LYS A 47 17.72 15.39 15.08
CA LYS A 47 18.73 16.45 15.12
C LYS A 47 20.15 15.91 14.97
N LYS A 48 20.41 14.69 15.45
CA LYS A 48 21.70 13.97 15.25
C LYS A 48 21.88 13.52 13.81
N GLU A 49 20.81 13.00 13.21
CA GLU A 49 20.81 12.52 11.83
C GLU A 49 21.01 13.66 10.81
N LYS A 50 20.32 14.78 11.00
CA LYS A 50 20.54 16.01 10.19
C LYS A 50 21.96 16.59 10.34
N SER A 51 22.61 16.42 11.49
CA SER A 51 23.99 16.85 11.71
C SER A 51 25.00 15.94 11.01
N SER A 52 24.75 14.62 11.02
CA SER A 52 25.64 13.64 10.35
C SER A 52 25.52 13.72 8.81
N THR A 53 24.29 13.94 8.30
CA THR A 53 24.02 14.11 6.86
C THR A 53 24.67 15.39 6.31
N LYS A 54 24.62 16.49 7.09
CA LYS A 54 25.28 17.75 6.71
C LYS A 54 26.79 17.62 6.61
N LYS A 55 27.43 16.86 7.54
CA LYS A 55 28.87 16.57 7.51
C LYS A 55 29.26 15.72 6.28
N LYS A 56 28.48 14.67 5.97
CA LYS A 56 28.73 13.82 4.80
C LYS A 56 28.53 14.53 3.44
N VAL A 57 27.64 15.52 3.39
CA VAL A 57 27.41 16.31 2.18
C VAL A 57 28.53 17.31 1.96
N GLU A 58 29.10 17.87 3.03
CA GLU A 58 30.22 18.81 2.96
C GLU A 58 31.53 18.11 2.56
N GLU A 59 31.81 16.92 3.12
CA GLU A 59 32.95 16.08 2.72
C GLU A 59 32.86 15.60 1.25
N LYS A 60 31.65 15.25 0.76
CA LYS A 60 31.44 14.91 -0.67
C LYS A 60 31.58 16.11 -1.62
N LYS A 61 31.30 17.32 -1.17
CA LYS A 61 31.48 18.53 -2.00
C LYS A 61 32.98 18.88 -2.16
N VAL A 62 33.77 18.68 -1.12
CA VAL A 62 35.23 18.92 -1.18
C VAL A 62 35.88 17.88 -2.08
N ALA A 63 35.52 16.58 -1.95
CA ALA A 63 36.07 15.52 -2.81
C ALA A 63 35.74 15.70 -4.30
N LYS A 64 34.52 16.22 -4.60
CA LYS A 64 34.10 16.44 -6.00
C LYS A 64 34.73 17.68 -6.65
N SER A 65 35.17 18.68 -5.87
CA SER A 65 35.90 19.84 -6.41
C SER A 65 37.30 19.50 -6.82
N THR A 66 38.00 18.61 -6.09
CA THR A 66 39.35 18.14 -6.40
C THR A 66 39.38 17.26 -7.67
N GLU A 67 38.36 16.40 -7.84
CA GLU A 67 38.26 15.52 -9.02
C GLU A 67 37.89 16.27 -10.32
N ILE A 68 37.29 17.45 -10.22
CA ILE A 68 36.95 18.31 -11.37
C ILE A 68 38.17 19.12 -11.84
N GLU A 69 39.10 19.47 -10.97
CA GLU A 69 40.34 20.16 -11.37
C GLU A 69 41.34 19.21 -12.07
N GLU A 70 41.46 17.98 -11.62
CA GLU A 70 42.32 16.98 -12.28
C GLU A 70 41.82 16.58 -13.67
N LYS A 71 40.51 16.45 -13.88
CA LYS A 71 39.90 16.15 -15.21
C LYS A 71 39.92 17.29 -16.20
N LYS A 72 40.12 18.53 -15.77
CA LYS A 72 40.27 19.70 -16.70
C LYS A 72 41.65 19.82 -17.30
N GLU A 73 42.67 19.22 -16.71
CA GLU A 73 44.03 19.22 -17.22
C GLU A 73 44.25 18.11 -18.26
N GLU A 74 43.59 16.96 -18.16
CA GLU A 74 43.63 15.88 -19.17
C GLU A 74 42.84 16.17 -20.45
N ALA A 75 41.72 16.89 -20.34
CA ALA A 75 40.83 17.17 -21.49
C ALA A 75 41.40 18.18 -22.49
N LYS A 76 42.55 18.83 -22.25
CA LYS A 76 43.18 19.79 -23.20
C LYS A 76 44.18 19.15 -24.16
N LYS A 77 44.38 17.84 -24.13
CA LYS A 77 45.31 17.13 -25.01
C LYS A 77 44.73 16.21 -26.07
N GLU A 78 43.38 16.04 -26.13
CA GLU A 78 42.74 15.12 -27.09
C GLU A 78 41.80 15.77 -28.11
N GLU A 79 41.83 17.06 -28.32
CA GLU A 79 40.97 17.72 -29.31
C GLU A 79 41.73 18.08 -30.60
N GLU A 80 42.27 17.06 -31.26
CA GLU A 80 42.64 17.11 -32.68
C GLU A 80 42.56 15.69 -33.28
N ASN A 81 41.42 15.25 -33.69
CA ASN A 81 41.14 14.47 -34.93
C ASN A 81 39.81 13.71 -34.87
N LYS A 82 38.86 14.08 -35.62
CA LYS A 82 38.12 13.39 -36.67
C LYS A 82 36.72 13.90 -36.88
N SER A 83 36.61 14.41 -38.09
CA SER A 83 35.39 14.76 -38.81
C SER A 83 34.63 13.52 -39.32
N SER A 84 33.30 13.73 -39.45
CA SER A 84 32.34 13.09 -40.36
C SER A 84 31.79 11.68 -40.01
N THR A 85 30.53 11.55 -39.71
CA THR A 85 29.44 11.22 -40.66
C THR A 85 28.09 11.22 -39.92
N GLU A 86 27.13 11.93 -40.49
CA GLU A 86 25.71 11.94 -40.08
C GLU A 86 25.04 10.60 -40.40
N THR A 87 24.07 10.21 -39.56
CA THR A 87 22.73 9.83 -40.02
C THR A 87 21.74 9.62 -38.85
N SER A 88 20.68 10.41 -38.87
CA SER A 88 19.27 10.21 -38.45
C SER A 88 18.94 9.26 -37.30
N ASN A 89 18.60 9.73 -36.12
CA ASN A 89 17.29 10.13 -35.66
C ASN A 89 16.23 9.02 -35.50
N GLU A 90 16.01 8.59 -34.24
CA GLU A 90 14.67 8.35 -33.76
C GLU A 90 14.66 8.56 -32.24
N GLN A 91 13.85 9.53 -31.85
CA GLN A 91 13.61 9.96 -30.48
C GLN A 91 12.74 8.92 -29.78
N LYS A 92 13.37 7.94 -29.14
CA LYS A 92 12.71 7.02 -28.23
C LYS A 92 12.89 7.55 -26.81
N SER A 93 11.81 8.00 -26.20
CA SER A 93 11.76 8.35 -24.79
C SER A 93 12.31 7.20 -23.95
N SER A 94 13.51 7.37 -23.39
CA SER A 94 14.11 6.39 -22.50
C SER A 94 13.46 6.53 -21.13
N GLY A 95 12.34 5.84 -20.90
CA GLY A 95 11.99 5.42 -19.57
C GLY A 95 13.15 4.57 -19.04
N LYS A 96 13.81 5.00 -17.97
CA LYS A 96 14.82 4.21 -17.29
C LYS A 96 14.19 2.87 -16.92
N ASN A 97 14.64 1.81 -17.59
CA ASN A 97 14.18 0.45 -17.33
C ASN A 97 14.77 0.00 -16.00
N LEU A 98 14.05 0.23 -14.89
CA LEU A 98 14.46 -0.20 -13.54
C LEU A 98 14.59 -1.74 -13.45
N ASN A 99 14.11 -2.49 -14.44
CA ASN A 99 14.35 -3.93 -14.58
C ASN A 99 15.84 -4.31 -14.81
N GLN A 100 16.73 -3.34 -15.02
CA GLN A 100 18.16 -3.60 -15.23
C GLN A 100 19.02 -3.54 -13.94
N SER A 101 18.47 -3.10 -12.80
CA SER A 101 19.20 -3.08 -11.54
C SER A 101 18.61 -4.04 -10.52
N GLY A 102 18.83 -5.34 -10.68
CA GLY A 102 18.53 -6.37 -9.68
C GLY A 102 17.04 -6.53 -9.41
N ALA A 103 16.30 -7.07 -10.39
CA ALA A 103 14.88 -7.32 -10.20
C ALA A 103 14.65 -8.35 -9.08
N PRO A 104 13.94 -8.03 -7.98
CA PRO A 104 13.62 -8.99 -6.93
C PRO A 104 12.61 -10.05 -7.39
N TYR A 105 11.89 -9.80 -8.48
CA TYR A 105 10.93 -10.74 -9.04
C TYR A 105 11.63 -11.65 -10.05
N THR A 106 12.27 -12.70 -9.53
CA THR A 106 12.88 -13.77 -10.31
C THR A 106 11.97 -15.01 -10.31
N ASN A 107 12.10 -15.85 -11.31
CA ASN A 107 11.30 -17.07 -11.48
C ASN A 107 9.78 -16.78 -11.57
N THR A 108 9.42 -15.70 -12.24
CA THR A 108 8.01 -15.33 -12.44
C THR A 108 7.37 -16.12 -13.57
N VAL A 109 6.07 -16.38 -13.43
CA VAL A 109 5.22 -16.99 -14.47
C VAL A 109 4.13 -16.00 -14.85
N THR A 110 3.71 -16.03 -16.12
CA THR A 110 2.50 -15.34 -16.57
C THR A 110 1.32 -16.28 -16.41
N VAL A 111 0.30 -15.85 -15.68
CA VAL A 111 -0.92 -16.62 -15.48
C VAL A 111 -1.72 -16.73 -16.77
N SER A 112 -2.34 -17.88 -17.01
CA SER A 112 -3.13 -18.16 -18.22
C SER A 112 -4.64 -18.21 -17.99
N ASN A 113 -5.07 -18.44 -16.74
CA ASN A 113 -6.47 -18.56 -16.35
C ASN A 113 -7.09 -17.20 -15.96
N LEU A 114 -6.95 -16.21 -16.83
CA LEU A 114 -7.28 -14.80 -16.56
C LEU A 114 -8.75 -14.54 -16.16
N ASN A 115 -9.66 -15.45 -16.49
CA ASN A 115 -11.08 -15.32 -16.18
C ASN A 115 -11.49 -15.91 -14.83
N ASP A 116 -10.63 -16.70 -14.20
CA ASP A 116 -10.93 -17.34 -12.92
C ASP A 116 -10.97 -16.29 -11.81
N ILE A 117 -11.93 -16.43 -10.89
CA ILE A 117 -12.08 -15.50 -9.78
C ILE A 117 -11.09 -15.77 -8.64
N ASP A 118 -10.56 -16.96 -8.57
CA ASP A 118 -9.57 -17.42 -7.60
C ASP A 118 -8.11 -17.35 -8.10
N ILE A 119 -7.90 -16.72 -9.27
CA ILE A 119 -6.57 -16.53 -9.87
C ILE A 119 -5.57 -15.95 -8.86
N LEU A 120 -4.43 -16.62 -8.69
CA LEU A 120 -3.34 -16.11 -7.84
C LEU A 120 -2.47 -15.13 -8.63
N VAL A 121 -2.47 -13.88 -8.20
CA VAL A 121 -1.54 -12.84 -8.66
C VAL A 121 -0.71 -12.38 -7.45
N ASN A 122 0.60 -12.52 -7.56
CA ASN A 122 1.55 -12.15 -6.50
C ASN A 122 2.92 -11.83 -7.11
N LYS A 123 3.99 -11.74 -6.31
CA LYS A 123 5.35 -11.44 -6.80
C LYS A 123 5.94 -12.49 -7.75
N TYR A 124 5.33 -13.65 -7.88
CA TYR A 124 5.81 -14.75 -8.72
C TYR A 124 4.88 -15.07 -9.89
N SER A 125 3.60 -14.67 -9.77
CA SER A 125 2.55 -14.94 -10.76
C SER A 125 1.97 -13.61 -11.24
N GLY A 126 2.26 -13.25 -12.49
CA GLY A 126 1.91 -11.96 -13.07
C GLY A 126 0.91 -12.05 -14.21
N LEU A 127 0.26 -10.95 -14.50
CA LEU A 127 -0.68 -10.74 -15.59
C LEU A 127 0.02 -10.15 -16.81
N PRO A 128 -0.47 -10.42 -18.04
CA PRO A 128 -0.05 -9.71 -19.23
C PRO A 128 -0.25 -8.19 -19.07
N SER A 129 0.65 -7.39 -19.64
CA SER A 129 0.61 -5.92 -19.53
C SER A 129 -0.64 -5.30 -20.17
N ASP A 130 -1.18 -5.93 -21.18
CA ASP A 130 -2.37 -5.52 -21.92
C ASP A 130 -3.68 -6.12 -21.36
N TYR A 131 -3.60 -6.92 -20.30
CA TYR A 131 -4.79 -7.53 -19.72
C TYR A 131 -5.68 -6.48 -19.02
N VAL A 132 -6.94 -6.45 -19.47
CA VAL A 132 -8.04 -5.69 -18.87
C VAL A 132 -9.26 -6.61 -18.83
N PRO A 133 -9.89 -6.82 -17.66
CA PRO A 133 -11.12 -7.59 -17.58
C PRO A 133 -12.23 -6.99 -18.45
N SER A 134 -12.96 -7.84 -19.19
CA SER A 134 -14.03 -7.38 -20.09
C SER A 134 -15.36 -7.07 -19.39
N ASP A 135 -15.51 -7.48 -18.13
CA ASP A 135 -16.72 -7.40 -17.31
C ASP A 135 -16.61 -6.38 -16.17
N LEU A 136 -15.79 -5.34 -16.34
CA LEU A 136 -15.66 -4.26 -15.36
C LEU A 136 -16.95 -3.42 -15.29
N VAL A 137 -17.44 -3.21 -14.07
CA VAL A 137 -18.56 -2.34 -13.76
C VAL A 137 -18.20 -1.41 -12.59
N THR A 138 -18.77 -0.19 -12.59
CA THR A 138 -18.58 0.75 -11.48
C THR A 138 -19.41 0.30 -10.28
N VAL A 139 -18.78 0.26 -9.10
CA VAL A 139 -19.50 -0.02 -7.85
C VAL A 139 -20.19 1.23 -7.34
N THR A 140 -21.41 1.09 -6.81
CA THR A 140 -22.27 2.22 -6.42
C THR A 140 -21.69 3.04 -5.27
N ASN A 141 -20.96 2.43 -4.38
CA ASN A 141 -20.36 3.09 -3.21
C ASN A 141 -18.86 3.38 -3.42
N SER A 142 -18.54 3.95 -4.58
CA SER A 142 -17.16 4.13 -5.06
C SER A 142 -16.43 5.38 -4.56
N GLY A 143 -16.96 6.14 -3.60
CA GLY A 143 -16.29 7.35 -3.12
C GLY A 143 -15.93 8.32 -4.26
N GLU A 144 -14.70 8.85 -4.25
CA GLU A 144 -14.28 9.91 -5.18
C GLU A 144 -13.82 9.43 -6.58
N HIS A 145 -13.59 8.13 -6.81
CA HIS A 145 -12.79 7.65 -7.94
C HIS A 145 -13.50 6.70 -8.92
N ASN A 146 -14.82 6.57 -8.88
CA ASN A 146 -15.56 5.64 -9.77
C ASN A 146 -14.91 4.26 -9.82
N ALA A 147 -14.66 3.66 -8.65
CA ALA A 147 -14.01 2.38 -8.53
C ALA A 147 -14.73 1.31 -9.37
N GLN A 148 -13.99 0.57 -10.18
CA GLN A 148 -14.50 -0.49 -11.02
C GLN A 148 -14.03 -1.85 -10.53
N MET A 149 -14.93 -2.83 -10.56
CA MET A 149 -14.61 -4.24 -10.27
C MET A 149 -15.22 -5.12 -11.36
N ARG A 150 -14.75 -6.36 -11.47
CA ARG A 150 -15.45 -7.37 -12.27
C ARG A 150 -16.88 -7.56 -11.75
N ALA A 151 -17.81 -7.78 -12.63
CA ALA A 151 -19.25 -7.83 -12.31
C ALA A 151 -19.58 -8.74 -11.11
N PRO A 152 -19.08 -10.00 -10.99
CA PRO A 152 -19.37 -10.83 -9.82
C PRO A 152 -18.78 -10.25 -8.51
N ALA A 153 -17.61 -9.65 -8.55
CA ALA A 153 -16.97 -9.05 -7.38
C ALA A 153 -17.71 -7.76 -6.97
N ALA A 154 -18.13 -6.94 -7.93
CA ALA A 154 -18.93 -5.73 -7.68
C ALA A 154 -20.27 -6.06 -7.01
N GLN A 155 -20.99 -7.07 -7.53
CA GLN A 155 -22.25 -7.52 -6.93
C GLN A 155 -22.05 -8.00 -5.49
N ALA A 156 -21.03 -8.78 -5.23
CA ALA A 156 -20.68 -9.27 -3.89
C ALA A 156 -20.29 -8.11 -2.96
N PHE A 157 -19.54 -7.13 -3.46
CA PHE A 157 -19.15 -5.95 -2.68
C PHE A 157 -20.37 -5.10 -2.30
N GLU A 158 -21.31 -4.90 -3.20
CA GLU A 158 -22.57 -4.19 -2.91
C GLU A 158 -23.41 -4.90 -1.83
N GLN A 159 -23.41 -6.24 -1.81
CA GLN A 159 -24.05 -7.02 -0.73
C GLN A 159 -23.35 -6.81 0.61
N LEU A 160 -22.00 -6.83 0.62
CA LEU A 160 -21.20 -6.54 1.81
C LEU A 160 -21.44 -5.11 2.32
N VAL A 161 -21.51 -4.11 1.43
CA VAL A 161 -21.86 -2.72 1.76
C VAL A 161 -23.25 -2.62 2.39
N ALA A 162 -24.23 -3.33 1.84
CA ALA A 162 -25.59 -3.34 2.38
C ALA A 162 -25.62 -3.98 3.78
N ALA A 163 -24.88 -5.06 4.01
CA ALA A 163 -24.75 -5.70 5.32
C ALA A 163 -24.05 -4.78 6.32
N ALA A 164 -22.94 -4.12 5.94
CA ALA A 164 -22.25 -3.13 6.77
C ALA A 164 -23.18 -1.99 7.20
N SER A 165 -24.02 -1.50 6.28
CA SER A 165 -25.02 -0.47 6.57
C SER A 165 -26.05 -0.93 7.61
N GLN A 166 -26.46 -2.21 7.60
CA GLN A 166 -27.34 -2.78 8.61
C GLN A 166 -26.66 -2.85 9.99
N GLN A 167 -25.33 -2.92 10.03
CA GLN A 167 -24.53 -2.85 11.27
C GLN A 167 -24.23 -1.41 11.70
N GLY A 168 -24.75 -0.41 10.97
CA GLY A 168 -24.65 1.00 11.34
C GLY A 168 -23.34 1.68 10.92
N PHE A 169 -22.60 1.16 9.92
CA PHE A 169 -21.42 1.82 9.38
C PHE A 169 -21.42 1.86 7.84
N VAL A 170 -20.66 2.81 7.29
CA VAL A 170 -20.54 3.00 5.85
C VAL A 170 -19.26 2.34 5.36
N LEU A 171 -19.37 1.43 4.40
CA LEU A 171 -18.25 0.81 3.72
C LEU A 171 -18.13 1.38 2.30
N ASN A 172 -16.97 1.93 1.93
CA ASN A 172 -16.71 2.54 0.63
C ASN A 172 -15.54 1.87 -0.08
N ALA A 173 -15.64 1.73 -1.41
CA ALA A 173 -14.51 1.45 -2.28
C ALA A 173 -13.76 2.75 -2.57
N CYS A 174 -12.48 2.86 -2.22
CA CYS A 174 -11.66 4.02 -2.56
C CYS A 174 -10.70 3.76 -3.73
N SER A 175 -10.38 2.50 -4.01
CA SER A 175 -9.60 2.07 -5.17
C SER A 175 -9.99 0.64 -5.52
N ALA A 176 -10.08 0.30 -6.81
CA ALA A 176 -10.36 -1.08 -7.23
C ALA A 176 -9.55 -1.42 -8.49
N PHE A 177 -10.13 -1.61 -9.67
CA PHE A 177 -9.34 -1.89 -10.86
C PHE A 177 -8.28 -0.81 -11.10
N ARG A 178 -7.04 -1.27 -11.33
CA ARG A 178 -5.91 -0.44 -11.75
C ARG A 178 -5.25 -1.09 -12.97
N SER A 179 -5.12 -0.35 -14.07
CA SER A 179 -4.41 -0.84 -15.25
C SER A 179 -2.92 -1.04 -14.96
N TYR A 180 -2.26 -1.81 -15.82
CA TYR A 180 -0.80 -1.97 -15.78
C TYR A 180 -0.06 -0.62 -15.76
N ASP A 181 -0.46 0.32 -16.63
CA ASP A 181 0.19 1.63 -16.74
C ASP A 181 -0.03 2.49 -15.49
N TYR A 182 -1.23 2.45 -14.91
CA TYR A 182 -1.51 3.14 -13.65
C TYR A 182 -0.64 2.58 -12.51
N GLN A 183 -0.58 1.25 -12.38
CA GLN A 183 0.27 0.59 -11.39
C GLN A 183 1.76 0.87 -11.62
N SER A 184 2.20 0.98 -12.87
CA SER A 184 3.56 1.38 -13.24
C SER A 184 3.89 2.77 -12.69
N GLY A 185 2.98 3.73 -12.88
CA GLY A 185 3.14 5.08 -12.31
C GLY A 185 3.26 5.06 -10.79
N LEU A 186 2.39 4.33 -10.10
CA LEU A 186 2.42 4.20 -8.63
C LEU A 186 3.73 3.58 -8.13
N TYR A 187 4.10 2.44 -8.69
CA TYR A 187 5.28 1.69 -8.25
C TYR A 187 6.57 2.49 -8.46
N TYR A 188 6.79 3.03 -9.66
CA TYR A 188 8.02 3.76 -9.97
C TYR A 188 8.11 5.10 -9.25
N ASN A 189 6.98 5.77 -9.00
CA ASN A 189 6.96 6.93 -8.12
C ASN A 189 7.39 6.56 -6.67
N GLY A 190 6.85 5.48 -6.13
CA GLY A 190 7.26 4.95 -4.83
C GLY A 190 8.75 4.58 -4.80
N ALA A 191 9.24 3.83 -5.79
CA ALA A 191 10.63 3.41 -5.89
C ALA A 191 11.61 4.59 -6.02
N ASN A 192 11.23 5.65 -6.74
CA ASN A 192 12.06 6.84 -6.88
C ASN A 192 12.12 7.67 -5.58
N ASN A 193 11.05 7.70 -4.79
CA ASN A 193 10.98 8.49 -3.57
C ASN A 193 11.55 7.75 -2.34
N TYR A 194 11.35 6.43 -2.25
CA TYR A 194 11.65 5.65 -1.05
C TYR A 194 12.65 4.51 -1.28
N GLY A 195 13.02 4.25 -2.53
CA GLY A 195 13.89 3.14 -2.90
C GLY A 195 13.13 1.87 -3.28
N VAL A 196 13.81 0.99 -4.05
CA VAL A 196 13.19 -0.22 -4.63
C VAL A 196 12.78 -1.21 -3.54
N ASP A 197 13.60 -1.43 -2.51
CA ASP A 197 13.31 -2.38 -1.44
C ASP A 197 12.05 -1.97 -0.66
N TYR A 198 11.89 -0.67 -0.40
CA TYR A 198 10.70 -0.13 0.22
C TYR A 198 9.49 -0.29 -0.71
N ALA A 199 9.62 0.10 -1.97
CA ALA A 199 8.53 -0.02 -2.94
C ALA A 199 8.07 -1.48 -3.10
N ASP A 200 8.98 -2.43 -3.20
CA ASP A 200 8.65 -3.86 -3.32
C ASP A 200 7.95 -4.43 -2.07
N ARG A 201 8.11 -3.81 -0.92
CA ARG A 201 7.42 -4.25 0.29
C ARG A 201 5.98 -3.73 0.37
N TYR A 202 5.73 -2.51 -0.11
CA TYR A 202 4.45 -1.80 0.06
C TYR A 202 3.62 -1.69 -1.22
N TRP A 203 4.22 -1.87 -2.39
CA TRP A 203 3.53 -1.87 -3.68
C TRP A 203 3.97 -3.06 -4.52
N THR A 204 3.04 -3.65 -5.22
CA THR A 204 3.36 -4.65 -6.22
C THR A 204 3.83 -3.99 -7.52
N ARG A 205 4.76 -4.62 -8.22
CA ARG A 205 5.22 -4.18 -9.53
C ARG A 205 4.09 -4.26 -10.56
N PRO A 206 4.16 -3.44 -11.65
CA PRO A 206 3.17 -3.53 -12.72
C PRO A 206 3.12 -4.96 -13.31
N GLY A 207 1.90 -5.44 -13.52
CA GLY A 207 1.63 -6.84 -13.88
C GLY A 207 1.49 -7.80 -12.70
N PHE A 208 1.93 -7.44 -11.49
CA PHE A 208 1.89 -8.29 -10.29
C PHE A 208 0.91 -7.77 -9.23
N SER A 209 0.06 -6.81 -9.58
CA SER A 209 -0.97 -6.26 -8.71
C SER A 209 -2.30 -6.95 -8.92
N GLU A 210 -2.94 -7.39 -7.82
CA GLU A 210 -4.30 -7.96 -7.87
C GLU A 210 -5.35 -6.96 -8.35
N HIS A 211 -5.11 -5.66 -8.21
CA HIS A 211 -6.02 -4.64 -8.74
C HIS A 211 -6.19 -4.72 -10.26
N GLN A 212 -5.20 -5.23 -11.00
CA GLN A 212 -5.33 -5.43 -12.44
C GLN A 212 -6.31 -6.56 -12.77
N THR A 213 -6.60 -7.46 -11.83
CA THR A 213 -7.63 -8.50 -12.01
C THR A 213 -9.05 -7.95 -11.99
N GLY A 214 -9.28 -6.75 -11.43
CA GLY A 214 -10.61 -6.23 -11.11
C GLY A 214 -11.33 -6.98 -9.97
N LEU A 215 -10.60 -7.81 -9.20
CA LEU A 215 -11.13 -8.61 -8.09
C LEU A 215 -10.69 -8.08 -6.72
N ALA A 216 -9.83 -7.06 -6.68
CA ALA A 216 -9.38 -6.42 -5.45
C ALA A 216 -10.05 -5.05 -5.27
N VAL A 217 -10.26 -4.68 -4.01
CA VAL A 217 -10.80 -3.38 -3.62
C VAL A 217 -10.13 -2.88 -2.34
N ASP A 218 -9.65 -1.64 -2.38
CA ASP A 218 -9.22 -0.91 -1.20
C ASP A 218 -10.42 -0.18 -0.60
N ILE A 219 -10.65 -0.38 0.69
CA ILE A 219 -11.84 0.12 1.38
C ILE A 219 -11.54 1.27 2.34
N ARG A 220 -12.60 2.02 2.65
CA ARG A 220 -12.67 2.95 3.78
C ARG A 220 -13.92 2.68 4.60
N ILE A 221 -13.88 2.98 5.89
CA ILE A 221 -15.01 2.91 6.80
C ILE A 221 -15.38 4.34 7.24
N ASP A 222 -16.68 4.66 7.19
CA ASP A 222 -17.26 5.94 7.60
C ASP A 222 -16.68 7.16 6.88
N ASN A 223 -16.33 7.02 5.61
CA ASN A 223 -15.74 8.07 4.77
C ASN A 223 -14.47 8.70 5.37
N ASP A 224 -13.72 7.95 6.18
CA ASP A 224 -12.47 8.43 6.76
C ASP A 224 -11.38 8.51 5.67
N THR A 225 -10.93 9.73 5.38
CA THR A 225 -9.92 9.99 4.35
C THR A 225 -8.53 10.25 4.91
N SER A 226 -8.32 10.04 6.22
CA SER A 226 -7.05 10.34 6.89
C SER A 226 -5.91 9.44 6.43
N ASP A 227 -6.12 8.12 6.45
CA ASP A 227 -5.19 7.08 6.03
C ASP A 227 -5.97 5.84 5.65
N LEU A 228 -5.45 5.00 4.75
CA LEU A 228 -6.07 3.72 4.41
C LEU A 228 -6.04 2.77 5.61
N ASP A 229 -4.93 2.72 6.34
CA ASP A 229 -4.77 1.87 7.51
C ASP A 229 -5.66 2.28 8.70
N ALA A 230 -6.28 3.48 8.65
CA ALA A 230 -7.23 3.92 9.67
C ALA A 230 -8.45 2.99 9.81
N VAL A 231 -8.75 2.16 8.80
CA VAL A 231 -9.87 1.20 8.87
C VAL A 231 -9.71 0.20 10.02
N ARG A 232 -8.48 -0.23 10.36
CA ARG A 232 -8.21 -1.19 11.45
C ARG A 232 -8.59 -0.67 12.84
N TYR A 233 -8.64 0.66 13.00
CA TYR A 233 -8.98 1.31 14.29
C TYR A 233 -10.47 1.64 14.41
N LYS A 234 -11.28 1.31 13.40
CA LYS A 234 -12.73 1.50 13.45
C LYS A 234 -13.39 0.41 14.30
N SER A 235 -14.34 0.79 15.13
CA SER A 235 -15.06 -0.14 16.04
C SER A 235 -15.76 -1.29 15.29
N ASN A 236 -16.09 -1.08 14.02
CA ASN A 236 -16.79 -2.05 13.17
C ASN A 236 -15.83 -2.92 12.32
N TYR A 237 -14.54 -2.67 12.36
CA TYR A 237 -13.56 -3.45 11.61
C TYR A 237 -13.53 -4.94 12.02
N PRO A 238 -13.62 -5.33 13.31
CA PRO A 238 -13.73 -6.73 13.70
C PRO A 238 -14.93 -7.44 13.06
N TRP A 239 -16.09 -6.79 12.97
CA TRP A 239 -17.25 -7.35 12.28
C TRP A 239 -16.95 -7.62 10.79
N LEU A 240 -16.29 -6.68 10.12
CA LEU A 240 -15.90 -6.85 8.72
C LEU A 240 -15.00 -8.08 8.54
N LEU A 241 -13.99 -8.25 9.38
CA LEU A 241 -13.08 -9.40 9.33
C LEU A 241 -13.81 -10.72 9.57
N GLU A 242 -14.81 -10.73 10.45
CA GLU A 242 -15.60 -11.92 10.77
C GLU A 242 -16.56 -12.32 9.64
N HIS A 243 -17.10 -11.35 8.88
CA HIS A 243 -18.22 -11.60 7.96
C HIS A 243 -17.89 -11.43 6.46
N MET A 244 -16.79 -10.77 6.09
CA MET A 244 -16.50 -10.53 4.66
C MET A 244 -16.36 -11.81 3.83
N HIS A 245 -15.96 -12.93 4.45
CA HIS A 245 -15.83 -14.21 3.75
C HIS A 245 -17.18 -14.76 3.28
N GLU A 246 -18.29 -14.45 3.97
CA GLU A 246 -19.65 -14.82 3.59
C GLU A 246 -20.05 -14.18 2.25
N TYR A 247 -19.43 -13.05 1.91
CA TYR A 247 -19.60 -12.30 0.65
C TYR A 247 -18.49 -12.59 -0.37
N GLY A 248 -17.63 -13.58 -0.10
CA GLY A 248 -16.57 -14.02 -1.00
C GLY A 248 -15.29 -13.19 -0.94
N PHE A 249 -15.11 -12.34 0.07
CA PHE A 249 -13.91 -11.54 0.25
C PHE A 249 -12.98 -12.11 1.33
N ILE A 250 -11.68 -11.92 1.13
CA ILE A 250 -10.64 -12.18 2.12
C ILE A 250 -9.85 -10.91 2.40
N LEU A 251 -9.30 -10.77 3.60
CA LEU A 251 -8.21 -9.83 3.86
C LEU A 251 -6.95 -10.40 3.22
N ARG A 252 -6.47 -9.73 2.17
CA ARG A 252 -5.42 -10.28 1.32
C ARG A 252 -4.05 -10.32 1.99
N TYR A 253 -3.74 -9.30 2.80
CA TYR A 253 -2.44 -9.11 3.44
C TYR A 253 -2.60 -8.93 4.96
N PRO A 254 -2.87 -10.02 5.71
CA PRO A 254 -3.02 -9.96 7.17
C PRO A 254 -1.70 -9.64 7.89
N ASP A 255 -1.79 -9.12 9.13
CA ASP A 255 -0.65 -8.65 9.93
C ASP A 255 0.42 -9.72 10.18
N ASP A 256 0.03 -10.97 10.35
CA ASP A 256 0.94 -12.09 10.69
C ASP A 256 1.43 -12.89 9.47
N LYS A 257 1.07 -12.48 8.25
CA LYS A 257 1.27 -13.26 7.01
C LYS A 257 2.22 -12.61 5.99
N GLU A 258 2.94 -11.55 6.33
CA GLU A 258 3.89 -10.90 5.40
C GLU A 258 4.96 -11.89 4.89
N ASN A 259 5.38 -12.83 5.72
CA ASN A 259 6.33 -13.87 5.33
C ASN A 259 5.79 -14.86 4.26
N LYS A 260 4.46 -14.92 4.08
CA LYS A 260 3.76 -15.72 3.07
C LYS A 260 3.45 -14.90 1.82
N THR A 261 2.80 -13.78 1.99
CA THR A 261 2.36 -12.91 0.89
C THR A 261 3.48 -12.08 0.27
N LYS A 262 4.58 -11.86 1.00
CA LYS A 262 5.73 -11.01 0.64
C LYS A 262 5.37 -9.52 0.48
N ILE A 263 4.18 -9.11 0.88
CA ILE A 263 3.68 -7.73 0.93
C ILE A 263 3.42 -7.38 2.39
N ALA A 264 3.73 -6.13 2.77
CA ALA A 264 3.40 -5.59 4.08
C ALA A 264 1.90 -5.72 4.38
N PRO A 265 1.50 -5.84 5.65
CA PRO A 265 0.09 -5.92 6.01
C PRO A 265 -0.71 -4.72 5.49
N GLU A 266 -1.90 -5.00 4.95
CA GLU A 266 -2.83 -3.99 4.44
C GLU A 266 -4.23 -4.26 4.97
N SER A 267 -4.65 -3.50 5.96
CA SER A 267 -5.97 -3.66 6.60
C SER A 267 -7.15 -3.26 5.72
N TRP A 268 -6.89 -2.54 4.65
CA TRP A 268 -7.87 -1.99 3.71
C TRP A 268 -8.06 -2.83 2.44
N HIS A 269 -7.14 -3.74 2.12
CA HIS A 269 -7.11 -4.46 0.86
C HIS A 269 -7.89 -5.77 0.93
N LEU A 270 -9.09 -5.77 0.34
CA LEU A 270 -9.92 -6.96 0.22
C LEU A 270 -9.78 -7.58 -1.17
N ARG A 271 -9.75 -8.91 -1.22
CA ARG A 271 -9.72 -9.69 -2.45
C ARG A 271 -10.95 -10.60 -2.55
N TYR A 272 -11.67 -10.50 -3.66
CA TYR A 272 -12.77 -11.41 -3.99
C TYR A 272 -12.24 -12.71 -4.60
N VAL A 273 -12.67 -13.84 -4.04
CA VAL A 273 -12.31 -15.20 -4.47
C VAL A 273 -13.55 -16.12 -4.54
N GLY A 274 -14.76 -15.57 -4.32
CA GLY A 274 -15.99 -16.33 -4.19
C GLY A 274 -16.20 -16.86 -2.76
N ALA A 275 -17.48 -17.02 -2.37
CA ALA A 275 -17.85 -17.31 -0.98
C ALA A 275 -17.30 -18.64 -0.45
N ASP A 276 -17.30 -19.68 -1.28
CA ASP A 276 -16.85 -21.02 -0.87
C ASP A 276 -15.35 -21.00 -0.53
N LEU A 277 -14.51 -20.44 -1.42
CA LEU A 277 -13.07 -20.35 -1.19
C LEU A 277 -12.74 -19.36 -0.07
N ALA A 278 -13.42 -18.20 -0.02
CA ALA A 278 -13.21 -17.22 1.05
C ALA A 278 -13.51 -17.83 2.44
N THR A 279 -14.62 -18.54 2.57
CA THR A 279 -15.00 -19.24 3.80
C THR A 279 -13.99 -20.35 4.17
N TYR A 280 -13.51 -21.10 3.17
CA TYR A 280 -12.47 -22.10 3.41
C TYR A 280 -11.18 -21.47 3.93
N LEU A 281 -10.71 -20.40 3.29
CA LEU A 281 -9.49 -19.68 3.69
C LEU A 281 -9.63 -19.08 5.09
N TYR A 282 -10.77 -18.44 5.38
CA TYR A 282 -11.08 -17.88 6.71
C TYR A 282 -11.07 -18.95 7.79
N THR A 283 -11.79 -20.08 7.59
CA THR A 283 -11.92 -21.15 8.58
C THR A 283 -10.59 -21.83 8.88
N ASN A 284 -9.69 -21.93 7.89
CA ASN A 284 -8.39 -22.57 8.04
C ASN A 284 -7.25 -21.58 8.30
N ASN A 285 -7.53 -20.28 8.44
CA ASN A 285 -6.54 -19.21 8.62
C ASN A 285 -5.42 -19.26 7.56
N LEU A 286 -5.81 -19.40 6.28
CA LEU A 286 -4.89 -19.47 5.15
C LEU A 286 -4.95 -18.19 4.32
N THR A 287 -3.80 -17.77 3.80
CA THR A 287 -3.74 -16.82 2.68
C THR A 287 -4.00 -17.53 1.35
N LEU A 288 -4.30 -16.76 0.31
CA LEU A 288 -4.42 -17.30 -1.05
C LEU A 288 -3.10 -17.93 -1.53
N ASP A 289 -1.95 -17.35 -1.12
CA ASP A 289 -0.61 -17.91 -1.43
C ASP A 289 -0.42 -19.28 -0.76
N GLU A 290 -0.77 -19.42 0.52
CA GLU A 290 -0.67 -20.69 1.24
C GLU A 290 -1.58 -21.76 0.64
N TYR A 291 -2.77 -21.39 0.18
CA TYR A 291 -3.72 -22.31 -0.47
C TYR A 291 -3.14 -22.88 -1.77
N TYR A 292 -2.47 -22.05 -2.56
CA TYR A 292 -1.82 -22.51 -3.82
C TYR A 292 -0.40 -23.05 -3.61
N GLY A 293 0.13 -23.05 -2.37
CA GLY A 293 1.48 -23.54 -2.07
C GLY A 293 2.60 -22.68 -2.64
N ALA A 294 2.34 -21.36 -2.77
CA ALA A 294 3.25 -20.40 -3.38
C ALA A 294 4.17 -19.72 -2.34
#